data_0bac8df5768a4ccb4fbf668f9edffe1b
#
_entry.id   0bac8df5768a4ccb4fbf668f9edffe1b
#
_cell.length_a   1.000
_cell.length_b   1.000
_cell.length_c   1.000
_cell.angle_alpha   90.00
_cell.angle_beta   90.00
_cell.angle_gamma   90.00
#
_symmetry.space_group_name_H-M   'P 1'
#
loop_
_entity.id
_entity.type
_entity.pdbx_description
1 polymer ?
#
loop_
_entity_poly.entity_id
_entity_poly.type
_entity_poly.pdbx_seq_one_letter_code
_entity_poly.pdbx_strand_id
1 'polypeptide(L)'
;MKKQMNLPKIKLIMNKKIGLFLVCFFLVNAFSFSQTKVFDIAVESTKKSSAKESIEYLEQQLAKITTAAEKRALYIFLGSVQEQMADFTNACKNYAKAAGISAGDVENMPKKSNEQLVLDAVRCALSYGDADLANLYLNSAVRNSKNAQILSYVKLYAQWSALCKANDVSEINEPLEILKAYLNVESMKVVRPSILLTLWYITGEKSYSEQIISDFPTSVESAIVKGDIHLLPTPFWFFVPKSGIAEQGVGSISNVEIEQTSEPTSVENSANLTKLQLGLFRTEANAKLLSDELKSKGFESYIKSEKRASGTTYYIVIVNENAENTVANKLRSNGYECYAIE
;
A
#
# COMPACT_ATOMS: atom_id res chain seq x y z
N MET A 1 8.89 -38.45 -33.11
CA MET A 1 7.55 -37.82 -33.25
C MET A 1 7.23 -37.09 -31.95
N LYS A 2 7.38 -35.78 -31.90
CA LYS A 2 7.01 -34.93 -30.72
C LYS A 2 5.63 -34.37 -30.97
N LYS A 3 4.66 -34.74 -30.14
CA LYS A 3 3.31 -34.23 -30.17
C LYS A 3 3.27 -32.87 -29.46
N GLN A 4 3.08 -31.79 -30.21
CA GLN A 4 2.81 -30.46 -29.66
C GLN A 4 1.35 -30.44 -29.13
N MET A 5 1.22 -30.09 -27.85
CA MET A 5 -0.08 -29.79 -27.26
C MET A 5 -0.40 -28.29 -27.46
N ASN A 6 -1.45 -28.04 -28.21
CA ASN A 6 -2.01 -26.71 -28.40
C ASN A 6 -2.83 -26.31 -27.15
N LEU A 7 -2.42 -25.26 -26.47
CA LEU A 7 -3.20 -24.61 -25.41
C LEU A 7 -4.21 -23.63 -26.04
N PRO A 8 -5.47 -23.61 -25.62
CA PRO A 8 -6.48 -22.68 -26.14
C PRO A 8 -6.23 -21.26 -25.61
N LYS A 9 -6.27 -20.29 -26.55
CA LYS A 9 -6.24 -18.85 -26.25
C LYS A 9 -7.55 -18.45 -25.57
N ILE A 10 -7.50 -18.10 -24.28
CA ILE A 10 -8.63 -17.51 -23.56
C ILE A 10 -8.67 -16.01 -23.91
N LYS A 11 -9.69 -15.61 -24.69
CA LYS A 11 -10.04 -14.21 -24.91
C LYS A 11 -10.74 -13.66 -23.67
N LEU A 12 -10.06 -12.75 -22.95
CA LEU A 12 -10.65 -12.02 -21.85
C LEU A 12 -11.57 -10.93 -22.41
N ILE A 13 -12.88 -11.11 -22.30
CA ILE A 13 -13.89 -10.08 -22.61
C ILE A 13 -14.09 -9.26 -21.32
N MET A 14 -13.55 -8.04 -21.32
CA MET A 14 -13.81 -7.06 -20.25
C MET A 14 -15.20 -6.47 -20.42
N ASN A 15 -16.16 -6.86 -19.61
CA ASN A 15 -17.39 -6.11 -19.41
C ASN A 15 -17.25 -5.18 -18.20
N LYS A 16 -17.48 -3.88 -18.45
CA LYS A 16 -17.47 -2.81 -17.46
C LYS A 16 -18.57 -3.04 -16.41
N LYS A 17 -18.21 -3.61 -15.29
CA LYS A 17 -18.80 -3.36 -13.96
C LYS A 17 -17.72 -3.71 -12.96
N ILE A 18 -17.36 -2.76 -12.12
CA ILE A 18 -16.36 -2.85 -11.07
C ILE A 18 -16.76 -3.99 -10.14
N GLY A 19 -16.15 -5.14 -10.34
CA GLY A 19 -16.24 -6.28 -9.47
C GLY A 19 -14.82 -6.61 -9.03
N LEU A 20 -14.55 -6.47 -7.75
CA LEU A 20 -13.35 -6.93 -7.09
C LEU A 20 -13.15 -8.42 -7.39
N PHE A 21 -12.30 -8.78 -8.35
CA PHE A 21 -11.97 -10.17 -8.63
C PHE A 21 -10.71 -10.58 -7.88
N LEU A 22 -10.95 -11.23 -6.75
CA LEU A 22 -9.97 -12.10 -6.13
C LEU A 22 -9.95 -13.41 -6.93
N VAL A 23 -9.05 -13.54 -7.91
CA VAL A 23 -8.85 -14.81 -8.60
C VAL A 23 -7.94 -15.69 -7.75
N CYS A 24 -8.53 -16.42 -6.81
CA CYS A 24 -7.90 -17.63 -6.26
C CYS A 24 -8.15 -18.78 -7.23
N PHE A 25 -7.18 -19.11 -8.09
CA PHE A 25 -7.21 -20.29 -8.92
C PHE A 25 -6.83 -21.50 -8.05
N PHE A 26 -7.80 -22.24 -7.56
CA PHE A 26 -7.58 -23.56 -6.97
C PHE A 26 -8.06 -24.65 -7.91
N LEU A 27 -7.11 -25.44 -8.43
CA LEU A 27 -7.37 -26.75 -9.01
C LEU A 27 -7.87 -27.68 -7.89
N VAL A 28 -9.11 -28.12 -8.03
CA VAL A 28 -9.73 -29.11 -7.13
C VAL A 28 -9.12 -30.46 -7.42
N ASN A 29 -8.15 -30.88 -6.62
CA ASN A 29 -7.87 -32.28 -6.44
C ASN A 29 -8.75 -32.80 -5.29
N ALA A 30 -9.63 -33.74 -5.59
CA ALA A 30 -10.52 -34.36 -4.63
C ALA A 30 -9.74 -35.32 -3.70
N PHE A 31 -9.01 -34.71 -2.75
CA PHE A 31 -8.65 -35.38 -1.51
C PHE A 31 -9.60 -34.86 -0.44
N SER A 32 -10.26 -35.75 0.28
CA SER A 32 -11.07 -35.42 1.46
C SER A 32 -10.14 -34.93 2.55
N PHE A 33 -9.69 -33.66 2.45
CA PHE A 33 -9.02 -32.95 3.54
C PHE A 33 -10.09 -32.51 4.53
N SER A 34 -9.89 -32.82 5.79
CA SER A 34 -10.66 -32.22 6.88
C SER A 34 -10.48 -30.70 6.80
N GLN A 35 -11.47 -30.01 6.25
CA GLN A 35 -11.46 -28.55 6.21
C GLN A 35 -11.49 -28.02 7.64
N THR A 36 -10.62 -27.08 7.95
CA THR A 36 -10.64 -26.44 9.25
C THR A 36 -11.74 -25.38 9.26
N LYS A 37 -12.39 -25.19 10.41
CA LYS A 37 -13.45 -24.21 10.58
C LYS A 37 -13.05 -22.80 10.10
N VAL A 38 -11.80 -22.41 10.32
CA VAL A 38 -11.31 -21.07 9.90
C VAL A 38 -11.16 -20.95 8.38
N PHE A 39 -10.85 -22.03 7.68
CA PHE A 39 -10.85 -22.05 6.22
C PHE A 39 -12.26 -21.82 5.65
N ASP A 40 -13.26 -22.49 6.20
CA ASP A 40 -14.66 -22.30 5.78
C ASP A 40 -15.12 -20.85 6.04
N ILE A 41 -14.71 -20.26 7.15
CA ILE A 41 -14.94 -18.83 7.45
C ILE A 41 -14.30 -17.94 6.39
N ALA A 42 -13.04 -18.20 6.03
CA ALA A 42 -12.34 -17.43 5.00
C ALA A 42 -13.06 -17.54 3.63
N VAL A 43 -13.44 -18.75 3.22
CA VAL A 43 -14.20 -18.98 1.98
C VAL A 43 -15.57 -18.29 2.02
N GLU A 44 -16.29 -18.35 3.14
CA GLU A 44 -17.60 -17.70 3.26
C GLU A 44 -17.48 -16.16 3.21
N SER A 45 -16.39 -15.59 3.70
CA SER A 45 -16.14 -14.16 3.61
C SER A 45 -16.04 -13.66 2.16
N THR A 46 -15.48 -14.49 1.25
CA THR A 46 -15.34 -14.10 -0.17
C THR A 46 -16.66 -14.05 -0.93
N LYS A 47 -17.74 -14.60 -0.36
CA LYS A 47 -19.08 -14.59 -0.95
C LYS A 47 -19.92 -13.37 -0.55
N LYS A 48 -19.39 -12.51 0.32
CA LYS A 48 -20.09 -11.29 0.75
C LYS A 48 -20.20 -10.29 -0.41
N SER A 49 -21.23 -9.46 -0.36
CA SER A 49 -21.56 -8.54 -1.47
C SER A 49 -20.57 -7.37 -1.59
N SER A 50 -19.81 -7.06 -0.51
CA SER A 50 -18.80 -6.02 -0.48
C SER A 50 -17.61 -6.42 0.40
N ALA A 51 -16.48 -5.77 0.16
CA ALA A 51 -15.29 -5.94 1.00
C ALA A 51 -15.55 -5.53 2.46
N LYS A 52 -16.36 -4.49 2.68
CA LYS A 52 -16.77 -4.07 4.02
C LYS A 52 -17.54 -5.17 4.75
N GLU A 53 -18.56 -5.74 4.13
CA GLU A 53 -19.30 -6.86 4.70
C GLU A 53 -18.42 -8.09 4.94
N SER A 54 -17.42 -8.33 4.07
CA SER A 54 -16.43 -9.39 4.24
C SER A 54 -15.61 -9.19 5.53
N ILE A 55 -15.11 -7.96 5.74
CA ILE A 55 -14.35 -7.60 6.94
C ILE A 55 -15.21 -7.72 8.19
N GLU A 56 -16.41 -7.14 8.19
CA GLU A 56 -17.35 -7.21 9.32
C GLU A 56 -17.69 -8.67 9.69
N TYR A 57 -17.91 -9.51 8.69
CA TYR A 57 -18.14 -10.95 8.90
C TYR A 57 -16.92 -11.63 9.54
N LEU A 58 -15.71 -11.38 9.02
CA LEU A 58 -14.48 -11.95 9.55
C LEU A 58 -14.23 -11.55 11.00
N GLU A 59 -14.48 -10.28 11.36
CA GLU A 59 -14.35 -9.76 12.72
C GLU A 59 -15.35 -10.42 13.69
N GLN A 60 -16.59 -10.60 13.25
CA GLN A 60 -17.61 -11.32 14.04
C GLN A 60 -17.24 -12.79 14.27
N GLN A 61 -16.66 -13.46 13.27
CA GLN A 61 -16.20 -14.84 13.41
C GLN A 61 -14.95 -14.93 14.30
N LEU A 62 -14.02 -14.00 14.17
CA LEU A 62 -12.81 -13.92 14.99
C LEU A 62 -13.12 -13.90 16.49
N ALA A 63 -14.18 -13.19 16.89
CA ALA A 63 -14.65 -13.15 18.28
C ALA A 63 -15.12 -14.53 18.81
N LYS A 64 -15.51 -15.46 17.94
CA LYS A 64 -16.03 -16.79 18.28
C LYS A 64 -14.96 -17.88 18.26
N ILE A 65 -13.77 -17.59 17.73
CA ILE A 65 -12.68 -18.55 17.66
C ILE A 65 -11.99 -18.65 19.02
N THR A 66 -11.79 -19.90 19.47
CA THR A 66 -11.18 -20.20 20.79
C THR A 66 -9.75 -20.73 20.68
N THR A 67 -9.40 -21.42 19.58
CA THR A 67 -8.05 -21.99 19.42
C THR A 67 -7.04 -20.94 18.96
N ALA A 68 -5.85 -20.97 19.55
CA ALA A 68 -4.79 -20.01 19.24
C ALA A 68 -4.35 -20.10 17.76
N ALA A 69 -4.25 -21.31 17.20
CA ALA A 69 -3.84 -21.51 15.81
C ALA A 69 -4.86 -20.91 14.81
N GLU A 70 -6.14 -21.21 14.97
CA GLU A 70 -7.19 -20.65 14.11
C GLU A 70 -7.32 -19.12 14.27
N LYS A 71 -7.18 -18.64 15.51
CA LYS A 71 -7.20 -17.19 15.78
C LYS A 71 -6.05 -16.47 15.07
N ARG A 72 -4.84 -17.04 15.15
CA ARG A 72 -3.67 -16.54 14.42
C ARG A 72 -3.91 -16.54 12.91
N ALA A 73 -4.39 -17.66 12.36
CA ALA A 73 -4.65 -17.79 10.93
C ALA A 73 -5.69 -16.78 10.45
N LEU A 74 -6.76 -16.54 11.22
CA LEU A 74 -7.79 -15.56 10.85
C LEU A 74 -7.31 -14.12 10.97
N TYR A 75 -6.45 -13.79 11.95
CA TYR A 75 -5.79 -12.47 12.01
C TYR A 75 -4.91 -12.22 10.78
N ILE A 76 -4.15 -13.23 10.31
CA ILE A 76 -3.34 -13.12 9.10
C ILE A 76 -4.22 -12.87 7.88
N PHE A 77 -5.30 -13.62 7.73
CA PHE A 77 -6.22 -13.49 6.60
C PHE A 77 -6.94 -12.13 6.63
N LEU A 78 -7.51 -11.75 7.76
CA LEU A 78 -8.17 -10.45 7.92
C LEU A 78 -7.22 -9.28 7.65
N GLY A 79 -5.99 -9.35 8.19
CA GLY A 79 -4.97 -8.34 7.91
C GLY A 79 -4.65 -8.22 6.42
N SER A 80 -4.59 -9.36 5.68
CA SER A 80 -4.34 -9.32 4.24
C SER A 80 -5.51 -8.72 3.44
N VAL A 81 -6.76 -8.97 3.85
CA VAL A 81 -7.95 -8.37 3.22
C VAL A 81 -7.98 -6.86 3.46
N GLN A 82 -7.73 -6.43 4.70
CA GLN A 82 -7.68 -5.01 5.06
C GLN A 82 -6.56 -4.27 4.34
N GLU A 83 -5.39 -4.88 4.20
CA GLU A 83 -4.28 -4.30 3.45
C GLU A 83 -4.63 -4.11 1.97
N GLN A 84 -5.29 -5.09 1.32
CA GLN A 84 -5.77 -4.96 -0.06
C GLN A 84 -6.80 -3.84 -0.23
N MET A 85 -7.53 -3.52 0.84
CA MET A 85 -8.49 -2.41 0.89
C MET A 85 -7.85 -1.08 1.31
N ALA A 86 -6.53 -1.02 1.42
CA ALA A 86 -5.77 0.13 1.93
C ALA A 86 -6.14 0.53 3.38
N ASP A 87 -6.82 -0.34 4.14
CA ASP A 87 -7.03 -0.17 5.58
C ASP A 87 -5.77 -0.60 6.34
N PHE A 88 -4.68 0.13 6.11
CA PHE A 88 -3.37 -0.18 6.66
C PHE A 88 -3.34 -0.12 8.18
N THR A 89 -4.14 0.72 8.79
CA THR A 89 -4.22 0.86 10.25
C THR A 89 -4.71 -0.42 10.90
N ASN A 90 -5.78 -1.01 10.41
CA ASN A 90 -6.33 -2.25 10.96
C ASN A 90 -5.53 -3.47 10.51
N ALA A 91 -5.02 -3.48 9.28
CA ALA A 91 -4.09 -4.51 8.80
C ALA A 91 -2.85 -4.61 9.71
N CYS A 92 -2.21 -3.49 10.02
CA CYS A 92 -1.07 -3.41 10.94
C CYS A 92 -1.39 -4.05 12.29
N LYS A 93 -2.53 -3.68 12.90
CA LYS A 93 -2.97 -4.23 14.20
C LYS A 93 -3.17 -5.75 14.13
N ASN A 94 -3.76 -6.25 13.06
CA ASN A 94 -4.05 -7.68 12.92
C ASN A 94 -2.79 -8.50 12.65
N TYR A 95 -1.87 -8.02 11.83
CA TYR A 95 -0.56 -8.67 11.67
C TYR A 95 0.25 -8.68 12.99
N ALA A 96 0.25 -7.57 13.73
CA ALA A 96 0.93 -7.52 15.04
C ALA A 96 0.29 -8.49 16.06
N LYS A 97 -1.05 -8.58 16.10
CA LYS A 97 -1.74 -9.58 16.95
C LYS A 97 -1.39 -11.00 16.54
N ALA A 98 -1.37 -11.31 15.23
CA ALA A 98 -0.98 -12.61 14.73
C ALA A 98 0.46 -12.97 15.11
N ALA A 99 1.39 -12.03 14.99
CA ALA A 99 2.80 -12.19 15.38
C ALA A 99 2.98 -12.50 16.85
N GLY A 100 2.11 -11.96 17.71
CA GLY A 100 2.13 -12.19 19.16
C GLY A 100 1.56 -13.56 19.59
N ILE A 101 0.91 -14.31 18.67
CA ILE A 101 0.34 -15.62 18.99
C ILE A 101 1.34 -16.73 18.65
N SER A 102 1.83 -17.41 19.68
CA SER A 102 2.69 -18.59 19.53
C SER A 102 1.81 -19.82 19.23
N ALA A 103 1.56 -20.08 17.95
CA ALA A 103 0.79 -21.23 17.50
C ALA A 103 1.26 -21.69 16.11
N GLY A 104 1.01 -22.96 15.78
CA GLY A 104 1.30 -23.51 14.46
C GLY A 104 0.38 -22.96 13.38
N ASP A 105 0.74 -23.24 12.12
CA ASP A 105 -0.06 -22.92 10.96
C ASP A 105 -1.30 -23.82 10.87
N VAL A 106 -2.36 -23.29 10.27
CA VAL A 106 -3.58 -24.02 9.97
C VAL A 106 -3.56 -24.41 8.49
N GLU A 107 -4.02 -25.62 8.21
CA GLU A 107 -4.09 -26.14 6.85
C GLU A 107 -5.01 -25.27 5.97
N ASN A 108 -4.62 -25.07 4.72
CA ASN A 108 -5.30 -24.23 3.73
C ASN A 108 -5.44 -22.74 4.09
N MET A 109 -4.79 -22.28 5.16
CA MET A 109 -4.71 -20.88 5.52
C MET A 109 -3.33 -20.29 5.19
N PRO A 110 -3.21 -18.95 5.00
CA PRO A 110 -1.92 -18.31 4.75
C PRO A 110 -0.91 -18.62 5.85
N LYS A 111 0.30 -19.05 5.45
CA LYS A 111 1.39 -19.40 6.34
C LYS A 111 2.42 -18.27 6.35
N LYS A 112 2.72 -17.73 7.52
CA LYS A 112 3.74 -16.70 7.71
C LYS A 112 4.46 -16.92 9.05
N SER A 113 5.77 -16.75 9.06
CA SER A 113 6.52 -16.75 10.33
C SER A 113 6.15 -15.50 11.15
N ASN A 114 6.43 -15.52 12.46
CA ASN A 114 6.21 -14.34 13.30
C ASN A 114 7.05 -13.15 12.84
N GLU A 115 8.27 -13.39 12.37
CA GLU A 115 9.13 -12.34 11.82
C GLU A 115 8.54 -11.73 10.54
N GLN A 116 7.97 -12.54 9.62
CA GLN A 116 7.27 -12.03 8.44
C GLN A 116 6.05 -11.19 8.82
N LEU A 117 5.27 -11.62 9.83
CA LEU A 117 4.12 -10.86 10.32
C LEU A 117 4.52 -9.53 10.96
N VAL A 118 5.64 -9.48 11.67
CA VAL A 118 6.20 -8.22 12.17
C VAL A 118 6.57 -7.30 11.02
N LEU A 119 7.22 -7.82 9.95
CA LEU A 119 7.54 -7.01 8.76
C LEU A 119 6.30 -6.53 8.02
N ASP A 120 5.23 -7.34 7.94
CA ASP A 120 3.95 -6.91 7.38
C ASP A 120 3.32 -5.77 8.20
N ALA A 121 3.39 -5.87 9.55
CA ALA A 121 2.94 -4.80 10.42
C ALA A 121 3.76 -3.52 10.25
N VAL A 122 5.10 -3.63 10.10
CA VAL A 122 5.99 -2.49 9.80
C VAL A 122 5.59 -1.84 8.48
N ARG A 123 5.41 -2.64 7.43
CA ARG A 123 5.04 -2.13 6.10
C ARG A 123 3.70 -1.41 6.13
N CYS A 124 2.70 -1.97 6.81
CA CYS A 124 1.42 -1.31 7.01
C CYS A 124 1.56 -0.02 7.84
N ALA A 125 2.35 -0.02 8.92
CA ALA A 125 2.58 1.18 9.73
C ALA A 125 3.19 2.32 8.89
N LEU A 126 4.20 2.02 8.06
CA LEU A 126 4.77 2.97 7.12
C LEU A 126 3.72 3.44 6.09
N SER A 127 2.87 2.53 5.61
CA SER A 127 1.85 2.84 4.60
C SER A 127 0.80 3.83 5.08
N TYR A 128 0.52 3.92 6.39
CA TYR A 128 -0.32 4.99 6.92
C TYR A 128 0.45 6.09 7.66
N GLY A 129 1.78 6.11 7.51
CA GLY A 129 2.65 7.21 7.97
C GLY A 129 3.05 7.14 9.43
N ASP A 130 2.82 6.04 10.16
CA ASP A 130 3.26 5.89 11.54
C ASP A 130 4.67 5.27 11.62
N ALA A 131 5.67 6.05 11.25
CA ALA A 131 7.07 5.63 11.29
C ALA A 131 7.59 5.34 12.71
N ASP A 132 6.98 5.93 13.74
CA ASP A 132 7.36 5.64 15.12
C ASP A 132 6.90 4.25 15.53
N LEU A 133 5.68 3.85 15.17
CA LEU A 133 5.19 2.48 15.36
C LEU A 133 6.00 1.48 14.53
N ALA A 134 6.34 1.84 13.28
CA ALA A 134 7.21 1.02 12.44
C ALA A 134 8.56 0.76 13.12
N ASN A 135 9.20 1.79 13.68
CA ASN A 135 10.45 1.66 14.43
C ASN A 135 10.31 0.82 15.70
N LEU A 136 9.19 0.92 16.40
CA LEU A 136 8.91 0.07 17.56
C LEU A 136 8.95 -1.42 17.17
N TYR A 137 8.29 -1.79 16.07
CA TYR A 137 8.30 -3.16 15.58
C TYR A 137 9.67 -3.58 15.03
N LEU A 138 10.38 -2.71 14.29
CA LEU A 138 11.73 -2.99 13.79
C LEU A 138 12.75 -3.22 14.92
N ASN A 139 12.58 -2.58 16.06
CA ASN A 139 13.41 -2.75 17.25
C ASN A 139 13.02 -3.96 18.12
N SER A 140 12.02 -4.73 17.71
CA SER A 140 11.65 -5.99 18.37
C SER A 140 12.64 -7.13 18.06
N ALA A 141 12.26 -8.35 18.39
CA ALA A 141 13.09 -9.54 18.14
C ALA A 141 13.53 -9.69 16.67
N VAL A 142 12.79 -9.13 15.71
CA VAL A 142 13.10 -9.20 14.28
C VAL A 142 14.44 -8.56 13.91
N ARG A 143 14.88 -7.57 14.70
CA ARG A 143 16.18 -6.91 14.52
C ARG A 143 17.36 -7.89 14.61
N ASN A 144 17.22 -8.92 15.40
CA ASN A 144 18.25 -9.94 15.66
C ASN A 144 17.95 -11.27 14.94
N SER A 145 17.14 -11.23 13.88
CA SER A 145 16.82 -12.40 13.09
C SER A 145 18.09 -13.07 12.55
N LYS A 146 18.09 -14.38 12.51
CA LYS A 146 19.14 -15.17 11.84
C LYS A 146 18.82 -15.42 10.36
N ASN A 147 17.64 -15.04 9.91
CA ASN A 147 17.25 -15.16 8.52
C ASN A 147 17.73 -13.93 7.73
N ALA A 148 18.66 -14.14 6.80
CA ALA A 148 19.26 -13.09 5.99
C ALA A 148 18.21 -12.31 5.17
N GLN A 149 17.15 -12.97 4.69
CA GLN A 149 16.07 -12.30 3.97
C GLN A 149 15.27 -11.36 4.90
N ILE A 150 14.94 -11.80 6.10
CA ILE A 150 14.28 -10.96 7.10
C ILE A 150 15.14 -9.72 7.40
N LEU A 151 16.45 -9.93 7.65
CA LEU A 151 17.37 -8.82 7.92
C LEU A 151 17.48 -7.82 6.76
N SER A 152 17.36 -8.28 5.51
CA SER A 152 17.34 -7.38 4.36
C SER A 152 16.13 -6.45 4.39
N TYR A 153 14.94 -6.97 4.69
CA TYR A 153 13.72 -6.16 4.85
C TYR A 153 13.80 -5.25 6.09
N VAL A 154 14.36 -5.71 7.21
CA VAL A 154 14.57 -4.87 8.40
C VAL A 154 15.42 -3.64 8.04
N LYS A 155 16.53 -3.85 7.31
CA LYS A 155 17.42 -2.76 6.86
C LYS A 155 16.71 -1.81 5.89
N LEU A 156 15.98 -2.34 4.90
CA LEU A 156 15.21 -1.54 3.97
C LEU A 156 14.16 -0.68 4.70
N TYR A 157 13.34 -1.30 5.53
CA TYR A 157 12.25 -0.62 6.24
C TYR A 157 12.76 0.39 7.28
N ALA A 158 13.96 0.19 7.83
CA ALA A 158 14.61 1.19 8.66
C ALA A 158 14.89 2.48 7.89
N GLN A 159 15.37 2.37 6.64
CA GLN A 159 15.58 3.55 5.77
C GLN A 159 14.24 4.16 5.33
N TRP A 160 13.25 3.34 5.01
CA TRP A 160 11.91 3.85 4.71
C TRP A 160 11.30 4.60 5.91
N SER A 161 11.52 4.10 7.13
CA SER A 161 11.08 4.79 8.34
C SER A 161 11.81 6.13 8.53
N ALA A 162 13.11 6.18 8.25
CA ALA A 162 13.87 7.43 8.29
C ALA A 162 13.36 8.45 7.26
N LEU A 163 13.12 8.01 6.02
CA LEU A 163 12.52 8.83 4.97
C LEU A 163 11.14 9.34 5.36
N CYS A 164 10.30 8.47 5.94
CA CYS A 164 8.97 8.83 6.44
C CYS A 164 9.02 9.88 7.57
N LYS A 165 10.10 9.89 8.37
CA LYS A 165 10.29 10.82 9.48
C LYS A 165 10.84 12.17 9.07
N ALA A 166 11.45 12.26 7.91
CA ALA A 166 12.07 13.48 7.43
C ALA A 166 11.05 14.62 7.35
N ASN A 167 11.41 15.79 7.87
CA ASN A 167 10.57 16.97 7.84
C ASN A 167 10.94 17.90 6.66
N ASP A 168 12.17 17.77 6.17
CA ASP A 168 12.66 18.53 5.02
C ASP A 168 13.61 17.70 4.14
N VAL A 169 13.97 18.26 2.98
CA VAL A 169 14.81 17.59 1.96
C VAL A 169 16.22 17.28 2.47
N SER A 170 16.75 18.05 3.42
CA SER A 170 18.11 17.79 3.94
C SER A 170 18.16 16.50 4.75
N GLU A 171 17.08 16.15 5.44
CA GLU A 171 16.98 14.96 6.28
C GLU A 171 16.84 13.66 5.47
N ILE A 172 16.49 13.72 4.18
CA ILE A 172 16.41 12.52 3.33
C ILE A 172 17.76 12.09 2.73
N ASN A 173 18.78 12.94 2.75
CA ASN A 173 20.07 12.65 2.11
C ASN A 173 20.73 11.40 2.71
N GLU A 174 20.84 11.30 4.02
CA GLU A 174 21.47 10.16 4.68
C GLU A 174 20.77 8.82 4.37
N PRO A 175 19.43 8.68 4.54
CA PRO A 175 18.74 7.46 4.14
C PRO A 175 18.92 7.10 2.67
N LEU A 176 18.94 8.07 1.74
CA LEU A 176 19.16 7.81 0.33
C LEU A 176 20.57 7.32 0.05
N GLU A 177 21.60 7.88 0.66
CA GLU A 177 22.99 7.40 0.51
C GLU A 177 23.16 5.98 1.07
N ILE A 178 22.49 5.65 2.20
CA ILE A 178 22.49 4.29 2.72
C ILE A 178 21.80 3.33 1.74
N LEU A 179 20.66 3.71 1.15
CA LEU A 179 19.96 2.90 0.15
C LEU A 179 20.82 2.69 -1.09
N LYS A 180 21.52 3.73 -1.57
CA LYS A 180 22.51 3.61 -2.69
C LYS A 180 23.62 2.61 -2.35
N ALA A 181 24.18 2.71 -1.13
CA ALA A 181 25.21 1.77 -0.68
C ALA A 181 24.70 0.33 -0.65
N TYR A 182 23.44 0.10 -0.26
CA TYR A 182 22.83 -1.24 -0.23
C TYR A 182 22.69 -1.90 -1.60
N LEU A 183 22.69 -1.16 -2.70
CA LEU A 183 22.68 -1.73 -4.05
C LEU A 183 23.90 -2.62 -4.33
N ASN A 184 25.03 -2.36 -3.66
CA ASN A 184 26.28 -3.10 -3.81
C ASN A 184 26.47 -4.20 -2.77
N VAL A 185 25.50 -4.42 -1.87
CA VAL A 185 25.58 -5.42 -0.81
C VAL A 185 24.86 -6.70 -1.24
N GLU A 186 25.57 -7.83 -1.29
CA GLU A 186 24.98 -9.10 -1.78
C GLU A 186 23.80 -9.56 -0.91
N SER A 187 23.88 -9.41 0.42
CA SER A 187 22.77 -9.77 1.30
C SER A 187 21.51 -8.95 1.08
N MET A 188 21.58 -7.80 0.37
CA MET A 188 20.44 -6.94 0.05
C MET A 188 19.80 -7.26 -1.32
N LYS A 189 20.29 -8.26 -2.03
CA LYS A 189 19.84 -8.62 -3.39
C LYS A 189 18.32 -8.84 -3.49
N VAL A 190 17.71 -9.46 -2.48
CA VAL A 190 16.29 -9.77 -2.45
C VAL A 190 15.41 -8.50 -2.40
N VAL A 191 15.90 -7.41 -1.83
CA VAL A 191 15.19 -6.13 -1.73
C VAL A 191 15.71 -5.07 -2.70
N ARG A 192 16.68 -5.41 -3.56
CA ARG A 192 17.28 -4.48 -4.52
C ARG A 192 16.26 -3.84 -5.47
N PRO A 193 15.27 -4.56 -6.02
CA PRO A 193 14.25 -3.91 -6.85
C PRO A 193 13.49 -2.82 -6.09
N SER A 194 13.10 -3.09 -4.84
CA SER A 194 12.39 -2.12 -4.00
C SER A 194 13.27 -0.93 -3.60
N ILE A 195 14.59 -1.13 -3.42
CA ILE A 195 15.56 -0.04 -3.21
C ILE A 195 15.62 0.85 -4.45
N LEU A 196 15.80 0.26 -5.63
CA LEU A 196 15.86 1.00 -6.90
C LEU A 196 14.58 1.78 -7.15
N LEU A 197 13.42 1.17 -6.90
CA LEU A 197 12.13 1.84 -7.05
C LEU A 197 12.00 3.03 -6.10
N THR A 198 12.47 2.89 -4.85
CA THR A 198 12.48 3.98 -3.85
C THR A 198 13.37 5.13 -4.33
N LEU A 199 14.60 4.82 -4.78
CA LEU A 199 15.54 5.82 -5.29
C LEU A 199 14.98 6.53 -6.51
N TRP A 200 14.46 5.79 -7.49
CA TRP A 200 13.83 6.37 -8.68
C TRP A 200 12.68 7.31 -8.33
N TYR A 201 11.78 6.87 -7.47
CA TYR A 201 10.60 7.64 -7.11
C TYR A 201 10.95 8.96 -6.39
N ILE A 202 11.97 8.94 -5.51
CA ILE A 202 12.35 10.12 -4.72
C ILE A 202 13.25 11.06 -5.52
N THR A 203 14.22 10.52 -6.29
CA THR A 203 15.21 11.35 -6.99
C THR A 203 14.83 11.70 -8.42
N GLY A 204 13.93 10.94 -9.05
CA GLY A 204 13.60 11.10 -10.47
C GLY A 204 14.68 10.60 -11.42
N GLU A 205 15.79 10.02 -10.94
CA GLU A 205 16.90 9.57 -11.77
C GLU A 205 16.52 8.34 -12.63
N LYS A 206 16.49 8.50 -13.93
CA LYS A 206 16.11 7.44 -14.90
C LYS A 206 16.96 6.20 -14.86
N SER A 207 18.24 6.31 -14.49
CA SER A 207 19.16 5.20 -14.35
C SER A 207 18.64 4.08 -13.44
N TYR A 208 17.94 4.43 -12.37
CA TYR A 208 17.34 3.44 -11.47
C TYR A 208 16.18 2.69 -12.14
N SER A 209 15.33 3.38 -12.90
CA SER A 209 14.23 2.72 -13.62
C SER A 209 14.74 1.82 -14.73
N GLU A 210 15.78 2.23 -15.47
CA GLU A 210 16.45 1.43 -16.49
C GLU A 210 17.06 0.17 -15.87
N GLN A 211 17.71 0.30 -14.71
CA GLN A 211 18.28 -0.83 -13.99
C GLN A 211 17.20 -1.80 -13.48
N ILE A 212 16.05 -1.32 -13.02
CA ILE A 212 14.92 -2.20 -12.64
C ILE A 212 14.48 -3.03 -13.86
N ILE A 213 14.32 -2.39 -15.02
CA ILE A 213 13.86 -3.06 -16.23
C ILE A 213 14.86 -4.09 -16.74
N SER A 214 16.17 -3.78 -16.67
CA SER A 214 17.23 -4.66 -17.16
C SER A 214 17.50 -5.86 -16.23
N ASP A 215 17.64 -5.60 -14.94
CA ASP A 215 18.13 -6.59 -13.98
C ASP A 215 16.98 -7.39 -13.34
N PHE A 216 15.77 -6.81 -13.30
CA PHE A 216 14.60 -7.41 -12.65
C PHE A 216 13.34 -7.36 -13.55
N PRO A 217 13.40 -7.83 -14.81
CA PRO A 217 12.34 -7.63 -15.82
C PRO A 217 10.98 -8.24 -15.45
N THR A 218 10.95 -9.21 -14.54
CA THR A 218 9.73 -9.90 -14.10
C THR A 218 9.26 -9.46 -12.71
N SER A 219 9.91 -8.47 -12.10
CA SER A 219 9.52 -7.95 -10.79
C SER A 219 8.27 -7.06 -10.89
N VAL A 220 7.57 -6.92 -9.77
CA VAL A 220 6.45 -5.97 -9.64
C VAL A 220 6.92 -4.54 -9.87
N GLU A 221 8.12 -4.21 -9.39
CA GLU A 221 8.74 -2.91 -9.57
C GLU A 221 8.99 -2.60 -11.06
N SER A 222 9.39 -3.60 -11.86
CA SER A 222 9.53 -3.44 -13.32
C SER A 222 8.20 -3.16 -13.98
N ALA A 223 7.13 -3.84 -13.57
CA ALA A 223 5.80 -3.61 -14.10
C ALA A 223 5.26 -2.21 -13.72
N ILE A 224 5.56 -1.72 -12.51
CA ILE A 224 5.23 -0.35 -12.07
C ILE A 224 5.95 0.68 -12.96
N VAL A 225 7.26 0.53 -13.13
CA VAL A 225 8.08 1.48 -13.92
C VAL A 225 7.66 1.52 -15.39
N LYS A 226 7.24 0.39 -15.97
CA LYS A 226 6.73 0.30 -17.34
C LYS A 226 5.31 0.84 -17.49
N GLY A 227 4.59 1.08 -16.39
CA GLY A 227 3.19 1.45 -16.41
C GLY A 227 2.23 0.29 -16.71
N ASP A 228 2.70 -0.97 -16.67
CA ASP A 228 1.88 -2.16 -16.88
C ASP A 228 0.92 -2.42 -15.71
N ILE A 229 1.27 -1.91 -14.54
CA ILE A 229 0.47 -2.01 -13.31
C ILE A 229 0.33 -0.61 -12.72
N HIS A 230 -0.92 -0.17 -12.55
CA HIS A 230 -1.26 1.00 -11.77
C HIS A 230 -1.41 0.61 -10.30
N LEU A 231 -0.33 0.12 -9.70
CA LEU A 231 -0.25 0.00 -8.26
C LEU A 231 0.09 1.38 -7.72
N LEU A 232 -0.71 1.83 -6.76
CA LEU A 232 -0.32 2.95 -5.93
C LEU A 232 1.03 2.60 -5.28
N PRO A 233 2.06 3.46 -5.40
CA PRO A 233 3.28 3.27 -4.66
C PRO A 233 2.95 3.10 -3.20
N THR A 234 3.75 2.35 -2.45
CA THR A 234 3.55 2.20 -1.01
C THR A 234 3.33 3.57 -0.40
N PRO A 235 2.19 3.83 0.27
CA PRO A 235 1.77 5.20 0.62
C PRO A 235 2.78 6.03 1.42
N PHE A 236 3.79 5.40 2.05
CA PHE A 236 4.80 6.12 2.80
C PHE A 236 5.55 7.19 1.98
N TRP A 237 5.62 7.06 0.65
CA TRP A 237 6.31 8.01 -0.21
C TRP A 237 5.64 9.39 -0.25
N PHE A 238 4.37 9.49 0.13
CA PHE A 238 3.69 10.78 0.33
C PHE A 238 4.24 11.57 1.51
N PHE A 239 4.85 10.87 2.46
CA PHE A 239 5.39 11.51 3.66
C PHE A 239 6.81 12.00 3.46
N VAL A 240 7.45 11.65 2.35
CA VAL A 240 8.81 12.05 2.04
C VAL A 240 8.79 13.47 1.45
N PRO A 241 9.56 14.42 2.02
CA PRO A 241 9.63 15.78 1.48
C PRO A 241 10.15 15.78 0.05
N LYS A 242 9.45 16.45 -0.87
CA LYS A 242 9.81 16.51 -2.31
C LYS A 242 10.16 17.92 -2.77
N SER A 243 10.31 18.90 -1.91
CA SER A 243 10.57 20.30 -2.32
C SER A 243 11.89 20.42 -3.09
N GLY A 244 11.79 20.76 -4.36
CA GLY A 244 12.92 21.01 -5.27
C GLY A 244 13.36 19.83 -6.15
N ILE A 245 12.81 18.63 -5.98
CA ILE A 245 13.12 17.45 -6.82
C ILE A 245 12.03 17.21 -7.89
N ALA A 246 10.86 17.81 -7.71
CA ALA A 246 9.63 17.46 -8.43
C ALA A 246 9.51 18.02 -9.87
N GLU A 247 10.47 18.79 -10.39
CA GLU A 247 10.37 19.29 -11.78
C GLU A 247 11.03 18.41 -12.84
N GLN A 248 11.67 17.31 -12.46
CA GLN A 248 12.29 16.42 -13.44
C GLN A 248 11.78 14.98 -13.30
N GLY A 249 10.62 14.74 -13.90
CA GLY A 249 10.33 13.44 -14.47
C GLY A 249 9.64 12.40 -13.62
N VAL A 250 8.44 12.65 -13.12
CA VAL A 250 7.43 11.61 -13.13
C VAL A 250 6.93 11.53 -14.57
N GLY A 251 7.18 10.41 -15.24
CA GLY A 251 6.91 10.23 -16.66
C GLY A 251 5.50 10.71 -17.01
N SER A 252 5.46 11.63 -17.96
CA SER A 252 4.24 12.05 -18.62
C SER A 252 3.50 10.81 -19.11
N ILE A 253 2.42 10.46 -18.44
CA ILE A 253 1.41 9.59 -19.02
C ILE A 253 0.82 10.39 -20.17
N SER A 254 1.12 9.90 -21.37
CA SER A 254 0.73 10.47 -22.65
C SER A 254 -0.73 10.89 -22.64
N ASN A 255 -0.96 12.11 -23.13
CA ASN A 255 -2.26 12.71 -23.44
C ASN A 255 -3.20 11.71 -24.08
N VAL A 256 -4.28 11.38 -23.40
CA VAL A 256 -5.51 10.99 -24.04
C VAL A 256 -6.37 12.25 -24.05
N GLU A 257 -6.49 12.87 -25.21
CA GLU A 257 -7.46 13.92 -25.49
C GLU A 257 -8.86 13.38 -25.21
N ILE A 258 -9.55 14.02 -24.27
CA ILE A 258 -10.99 13.87 -24.13
C ILE A 258 -11.58 15.27 -24.34
N GLU A 259 -12.36 15.37 -25.42
CA GLU A 259 -13.11 16.55 -25.84
C GLU A 259 -13.96 17.13 -24.71
N GLN A 260 -13.87 18.45 -24.59
CA GLN A 260 -14.70 19.27 -23.70
C GLN A 260 -16.12 19.38 -24.27
N THR A 261 -17.10 19.20 -23.42
CA THR A 261 -18.43 19.82 -23.62
C THR A 261 -18.95 20.39 -22.31
N SER A 262 -18.94 21.71 -22.28
CA SER A 262 -19.83 22.72 -21.63
C SER A 262 -20.51 22.48 -20.27
N GLU A 263 -20.27 23.46 -19.43
CA GLU A 263 -20.82 24.06 -18.20
C GLU A 263 -22.36 24.11 -18.02
N PRO A 264 -22.80 24.79 -16.91
CA PRO A 264 -22.89 24.39 -15.51
C PRO A 264 -24.33 24.49 -14.93
N THR A 265 -24.57 23.96 -13.76
CA THR A 265 -25.57 24.56 -12.83
C THR A 265 -25.38 24.08 -11.39
N SER A 266 -25.32 25.04 -10.49
CA SER A 266 -25.29 24.93 -9.04
C SER A 266 -26.54 24.31 -8.45
N VAL A 267 -26.39 23.31 -7.56
CA VAL A 267 -27.36 23.03 -6.49
C VAL A 267 -26.60 22.46 -5.29
N GLU A 268 -26.66 23.19 -4.18
CA GLU A 268 -26.28 22.69 -2.85
C GLU A 268 -27.16 21.50 -2.44
N ASN A 269 -26.51 20.38 -2.16
CA ASN A 269 -27.10 19.35 -1.32
C ASN A 269 -25.97 18.65 -0.56
N SER A 270 -26.01 18.76 0.77
CA SER A 270 -25.12 18.11 1.73
C SER A 270 -25.32 16.59 1.70
N ALA A 271 -24.85 15.92 0.65
CA ALA A 271 -24.64 14.49 0.62
C ALA A 271 -23.19 14.20 1.07
N ASN A 272 -22.95 13.10 1.78
CA ASN A 272 -21.63 12.63 2.19
C ASN A 272 -20.67 12.58 0.98
N LEU A 273 -20.04 13.71 0.69
CA LEU A 273 -19.06 13.81 -0.39
C LEU A 273 -17.80 13.04 0.02
N THR A 274 -17.29 12.22 -0.89
CA THR A 274 -16.01 11.52 -0.70
C THR A 274 -14.91 12.54 -0.44
N LYS A 275 -14.13 12.33 0.60
CA LYS A 275 -12.97 13.18 0.92
C LYS A 275 -11.75 12.66 0.21
N LEU A 276 -10.97 13.55 -0.38
CA LEU A 276 -9.73 13.25 -1.09
C LEU A 276 -8.56 13.74 -0.25
N GLN A 277 -7.73 12.83 0.24
CA GLN A 277 -6.47 13.15 0.91
C GLN A 277 -5.40 13.43 -0.12
N LEU A 278 -4.71 14.57 -0.01
CA LEU A 278 -3.61 14.96 -0.89
C LEU A 278 -2.24 14.94 -0.20
N GLY A 279 -2.22 15.03 1.12
CA GLY A 279 -0.98 14.97 1.88
C GLY A 279 -1.22 14.64 3.35
N LEU A 280 -0.19 14.10 3.98
CA LEU A 280 -0.14 13.85 5.42
C LEU A 280 1.20 14.39 5.94
N PHE A 281 1.14 15.30 6.90
CA PHE A 281 2.31 16.03 7.38
C PHE A 281 2.46 15.89 8.89
N ARG A 282 3.71 15.91 9.38
CA ARG A 282 4.00 15.91 10.83
C ARG A 282 3.91 17.32 11.44
N THR A 283 4.01 18.35 10.61
CA THR A 283 3.91 19.74 11.05
C THR A 283 2.74 20.42 10.35
N GLU A 284 2.05 21.29 11.08
CA GLU A 284 0.95 22.09 10.53
C GLU A 284 1.45 23.06 9.43
N ALA A 285 2.67 23.57 9.59
CA ALA A 285 3.27 24.48 8.61
C ALA A 285 3.38 23.84 7.22
N ASN A 286 3.85 22.59 7.14
CA ASN A 286 3.98 21.88 5.86
C ASN A 286 2.61 21.55 5.25
N ALA A 287 1.63 21.18 6.07
CA ALA A 287 0.25 20.98 5.60
C ALA A 287 -0.35 22.27 5.05
N LYS A 288 -0.05 23.41 5.70
CA LYS A 288 -0.51 24.73 5.27
C LYS A 288 0.10 25.13 3.93
N LEU A 289 1.37 24.87 3.69
CA LEU A 289 2.02 25.15 2.39
C LEU A 289 1.27 24.45 1.24
N LEU A 290 0.99 23.16 1.36
CA LEU A 290 0.23 22.44 0.34
C LEU A 290 -1.22 22.96 0.24
N SER A 291 -1.87 23.23 1.37
CA SER A 291 -3.24 23.77 1.36
C SER A 291 -3.31 25.14 0.68
N ASP A 292 -2.36 26.02 0.94
CA ASP A 292 -2.30 27.36 0.32
C ASP A 292 -2.00 27.26 -1.19
N GLU A 293 -1.12 26.34 -1.59
CA GLU A 293 -0.85 26.05 -3.01
C GLU A 293 -2.11 25.55 -3.73
N LEU A 294 -2.83 24.58 -3.16
CA LEU A 294 -4.09 24.05 -3.72
C LEU A 294 -5.12 25.17 -3.88
N LYS A 295 -5.28 26.03 -2.88
CA LYS A 295 -6.19 27.18 -2.93
C LYS A 295 -5.81 28.15 -4.02
N SER A 296 -4.51 28.40 -4.24
CA SER A 296 -4.03 29.28 -5.32
C SER A 296 -4.38 28.75 -6.72
N LYS A 297 -4.56 27.44 -6.85
CA LYS A 297 -4.98 26.74 -8.08
C LYS A 297 -6.49 26.48 -8.15
N GLY A 298 -7.27 27.04 -7.21
CA GLY A 298 -8.73 26.98 -7.22
C GLY A 298 -9.34 25.72 -6.57
N PHE A 299 -8.55 24.96 -5.82
CA PHE A 299 -9.07 23.81 -5.05
C PHE A 299 -9.36 24.22 -3.61
N GLU A 300 -10.60 23.99 -3.14
CA GLU A 300 -10.97 24.22 -1.75
C GLU A 300 -10.40 23.11 -0.86
N SER A 301 -9.27 23.39 -0.23
CA SER A 301 -8.60 22.46 0.67
C SER A 301 -8.73 22.89 2.13
N TYR A 302 -8.74 21.92 3.04
CA TYR A 302 -8.67 22.13 4.48
C TYR A 302 -7.74 21.12 5.15
N ILE A 303 -7.32 21.44 6.38
CA ILE A 303 -6.39 20.62 7.16
C ILE A 303 -7.16 20.00 8.32
N LYS A 304 -7.04 18.66 8.47
CA LYS A 304 -7.54 17.89 9.61
C LYS A 304 -6.35 17.38 10.41
N SER A 305 -6.32 17.59 11.72
CA SER A 305 -5.32 16.96 12.59
C SER A 305 -5.81 15.60 13.07
N GLU A 306 -4.89 14.63 13.14
CA GLU A 306 -5.16 13.29 13.61
C GLU A 306 -4.02 12.79 14.49
N LYS A 307 -4.34 12.36 15.73
CA LYS A 307 -3.35 11.78 16.64
C LYS A 307 -3.33 10.26 16.45
N ARG A 308 -2.17 9.72 16.09
CA ARG A 308 -1.95 8.29 15.89
C ARG A 308 -1.75 7.54 17.21
N ALA A 309 -1.78 6.21 17.14
CA ALA A 309 -1.58 5.34 18.31
C ALA A 309 -0.20 5.53 18.99
N SER A 310 0.82 5.92 18.23
CA SER A 310 2.15 6.31 18.72
C SER A 310 2.17 7.59 19.57
N GLY A 311 1.06 8.36 19.57
CA GLY A 311 0.98 9.68 20.22
C GLY A 311 1.36 10.83 19.29
N THR A 312 1.89 10.55 18.11
CA THR A 312 2.25 11.57 17.10
C THR A 312 1.00 12.16 16.47
N THR A 313 0.95 13.50 16.37
CA THR A 313 -0.11 14.22 15.64
C THR A 313 0.31 14.43 14.19
N TYR A 314 -0.59 14.12 13.27
CA TYR A 314 -0.43 14.38 11.85
C TYR A 314 -1.47 15.38 11.37
N TYR A 315 -1.14 16.08 10.30
CA TYR A 315 -1.96 17.10 9.64
C TYR A 315 -2.25 16.63 8.22
N ILE A 316 -3.52 16.37 7.94
CA ILE A 316 -4.00 15.81 6.68
C ILE A 316 -4.57 16.94 5.84
N VAL A 317 -4.08 17.11 4.61
CA VAL A 317 -4.66 18.05 3.64
C VAL A 317 -5.72 17.32 2.83
N ILE A 318 -6.94 17.84 2.86
CA ILE A 318 -8.13 17.23 2.29
C ILE A 318 -8.81 18.22 1.33
N VAL A 319 -9.30 17.68 0.21
CA VAL A 319 -10.23 18.34 -0.71
C VAL A 319 -11.48 17.47 -0.81
N ASN A 320 -12.66 18.06 -0.77
CA ASN A 320 -13.89 17.29 -0.97
C ASN A 320 -14.10 17.01 -2.45
N GLU A 321 -14.50 15.77 -2.76
CA GLU A 321 -14.97 15.43 -4.10
C GLU A 321 -16.31 16.09 -4.36
N ASN A 322 -16.64 16.36 -5.61
CA ASN A 322 -17.98 16.82 -5.99
C ASN A 322 -18.91 15.63 -6.30
N ALA A 323 -20.20 15.90 -6.44
CA ALA A 323 -21.21 14.88 -6.75
C ALA A 323 -20.94 14.15 -8.10
N GLU A 324 -20.17 14.77 -9.00
CA GLU A 324 -19.85 14.26 -10.34
C GLU A 324 -18.53 13.50 -10.37
N ASN A 325 -17.81 13.39 -9.25
CA ASN A 325 -16.49 12.73 -9.12
C ASN A 325 -15.43 13.27 -10.10
N THR A 326 -15.42 14.59 -10.35
CA THR A 326 -14.50 15.23 -11.29
C THR A 326 -13.31 15.90 -10.63
N VAL A 327 -13.36 16.19 -9.31
CA VAL A 327 -12.29 16.90 -8.60
C VAL A 327 -11.02 16.06 -8.53
N ALA A 328 -11.13 14.76 -8.27
CA ALA A 328 -9.98 13.86 -8.28
C ALA A 328 -9.24 13.88 -9.63
N ASN A 329 -9.98 13.90 -10.75
CA ASN A 329 -9.39 13.96 -12.07
C ASN A 329 -8.72 15.31 -12.34
N LYS A 330 -9.35 16.42 -11.92
CA LYS A 330 -8.76 17.76 -12.01
C LYS A 330 -7.48 17.88 -11.16
N LEU A 331 -7.46 17.32 -9.97
CA LEU A 331 -6.27 17.30 -9.12
C LEU A 331 -5.13 16.53 -9.79
N ARG A 332 -5.40 15.34 -10.32
CA ARG A 332 -4.40 14.52 -11.03
C ARG A 332 -3.88 15.20 -12.29
N SER A 333 -4.72 15.87 -13.07
CA SER A 333 -4.30 16.61 -14.27
C SER A 333 -3.43 17.84 -13.93
N ASN A 334 -3.53 18.36 -12.68
CA ASN A 334 -2.66 19.40 -12.14
C ASN A 334 -1.41 18.85 -11.41
N GLY A 335 -1.14 17.54 -11.53
CA GLY A 335 0.04 16.92 -10.94
C GLY A 335 -0.11 16.50 -9.47
N TYR A 336 -1.32 16.57 -8.90
CA TYR A 336 -1.56 16.15 -7.51
C TYR A 336 -2.07 14.71 -7.45
N GLU A 337 -1.45 13.92 -6.61
CA GLU A 337 -2.00 12.61 -6.24
C GLU A 337 -3.04 12.78 -5.12
N CYS A 338 -4.17 12.11 -5.23
CA CYS A 338 -5.22 12.16 -4.25
C CYS A 338 -5.86 10.78 -4.02
N TYR A 339 -6.26 10.50 -2.79
CA TYR A 339 -6.84 9.23 -2.33
C TYR A 339 -8.15 9.49 -1.63
N ALA A 340 -9.14 8.67 -1.98
CA ALA A 340 -10.42 8.70 -1.28
C ALA A 340 -10.24 8.22 0.16
N ILE A 341 -10.73 9.00 1.14
CA ILE A 341 -10.80 8.65 2.56
C ILE A 341 -12.24 8.80 3.05
N GLU A 342 -12.60 8.06 4.09
CA GLU A 342 -13.92 8.13 4.74
C GLU A 342 -14.05 9.31 5.70
#